data_920059f42aec4091ce2ac18b2ef5acb7
#
_entry.id   920059f42aec4091ce2ac18b2ef5acb7
#
_cell.length_a   1.000
_cell.length_b   1.000
_cell.length_c   1.000
_cell.angle_alpha   90.00
_cell.angle_beta   90.00
_cell.angle_gamma   90.00
#
_symmetry.space_group_name_H-M   'P 1'
#
loop_
_entity.id
_entity.type
_entity.pdbx_description
1 polymer ?
#
loop_
_entity_poly.entity_id
_entity_poly.type
_entity_poly.pdbx_seq_one_letter_code
_entity_poly.pdbx_strand_id
1 'polypeptide(L)'
;SLKKNLLHVFSMTKLASDQLIENRGSIVNISSKVSVTGQGGTSGYAAAKGAVNALTREWAVELAAASVTVNTVVPAECWTPLYENWINTQDDPSAVRKGIADLVPLGRRFTTAEEIADAVVFLASPRSSHTTGQIIFVDGGYTHLDRKLSASKSFHWSE
;
A
#
# COMPACT_ATOMS: atom_id res chain seq x y z
N SER A 1 6.95 -4.63 -16.53
CA SER A 1 6.41 -4.27 -15.20
C SER A 1 7.40 -3.48 -14.36
N LEU A 2 8.66 -3.94 -14.19
CA LEU A 2 9.68 -3.26 -13.35
C LEU A 2 9.87 -1.79 -13.75
N LYS A 3 10.06 -1.50 -15.04
CA LYS A 3 10.24 -0.12 -15.52
C LYS A 3 9.07 0.80 -15.13
N LYS A 4 7.82 0.32 -15.22
CA LYS A 4 6.63 1.13 -14.93
C LYS A 4 6.35 1.28 -13.44
N ASN A 5 6.74 0.30 -12.61
CA ASN A 5 6.32 0.23 -11.20
C ASN A 5 7.46 0.47 -10.20
N LEU A 6 8.73 0.56 -10.65
CA LEU A 6 9.89 0.77 -9.78
C LEU A 6 10.76 1.95 -10.23
N LEU A 7 11.13 2.01 -11.53
CA LEU A 7 12.13 2.98 -11.99
C LEU A 7 11.71 4.43 -11.70
N HIS A 8 10.43 4.76 -11.84
CA HIS A 8 9.93 6.11 -11.56
C HIS A 8 10.11 6.50 -10.08
N VAL A 9 9.89 5.55 -9.15
CA VAL A 9 10.09 5.79 -7.71
C VAL A 9 11.54 6.18 -7.44
N PHE A 10 12.48 5.39 -7.95
CA PHE A 10 13.91 5.68 -7.81
C PHE A 10 14.30 7.01 -8.46
N SER A 11 13.86 7.26 -9.70
CA SER A 11 14.21 8.47 -10.43
C SER A 11 13.63 9.73 -9.78
N MET A 12 12.39 9.70 -9.33
CA MET A 12 11.75 10.84 -8.66
C MET A 12 12.43 11.17 -7.34
N THR A 13 12.76 10.17 -6.53
CA THR A 13 13.50 10.36 -5.28
C THR A 13 14.86 11.00 -5.54
N LYS A 14 15.62 10.46 -6.53
CA LYS A 14 16.91 11.02 -6.91
C LYS A 14 16.83 12.48 -7.38
N LEU A 15 15.84 12.80 -8.20
CA LEU A 15 15.66 14.17 -8.73
C LEU A 15 15.20 15.16 -7.67
N ALA A 16 14.47 14.71 -6.65
CA ALA A 16 13.96 15.55 -5.58
C ALA A 16 14.88 15.60 -4.35
N SER A 17 15.97 14.82 -4.32
CA SER A 17 16.80 14.62 -3.13
C SER A 17 17.30 15.92 -2.49
N ASP A 18 17.84 16.84 -3.29
CA ASP A 18 18.38 18.10 -2.78
C ASP A 18 17.30 18.95 -2.08
N GLN A 19 16.13 19.07 -2.72
CA GLN A 19 14.99 19.80 -2.14
C GLN A 19 14.42 19.11 -0.90
N LEU A 20 14.38 17.79 -0.90
CA LEU A 20 13.94 17.02 0.27
C LEU A 20 14.87 17.23 1.46
N ILE A 21 16.18 17.22 1.24
CA ILE A 21 17.21 17.46 2.26
C ILE A 21 17.13 18.91 2.78
N GLU A 22 17.08 19.89 1.89
CA GLU A 22 17.01 21.30 2.24
C GLU A 22 15.78 21.61 3.11
N ASN A 23 14.63 21.02 2.77
CA ASN A 23 13.36 21.31 3.44
C ASN A 23 12.97 20.30 4.54
N ARG A 24 13.82 19.33 4.86
CA ARG A 24 13.50 18.23 5.79
C ARG A 24 12.17 17.57 5.45
N GLY A 25 12.04 17.22 4.17
CA GLY A 25 10.80 16.77 3.58
C GLY A 25 10.39 15.34 3.96
N SER A 26 9.38 14.83 3.27
CA SER A 26 8.86 13.48 3.47
C SER A 26 8.67 12.77 2.14
N ILE A 27 9.02 11.49 2.09
CA ILE A 27 8.72 10.59 0.97
C ILE A 27 7.66 9.59 1.43
N VAL A 28 6.54 9.51 0.72
CA VAL A 28 5.52 8.50 0.94
C VAL A 28 5.34 7.68 -0.33
N ASN A 29 5.83 6.46 -0.29
CA ASN A 29 5.71 5.51 -1.39
C ASN A 29 4.37 4.78 -1.35
N ILE A 30 3.81 4.43 -2.50
CA ILE A 30 2.64 3.55 -2.61
C ILE A 30 3.10 2.18 -3.12
N SER A 31 3.02 1.19 -2.23
CA SER A 31 3.32 -0.19 -2.56
C SER A 31 2.03 -0.97 -2.91
N SER A 32 1.94 -2.23 -2.56
CA SER A 32 0.77 -3.10 -2.75
C SER A 32 0.87 -4.31 -1.84
N LYS A 33 -0.27 -4.91 -1.49
CA LYS A 33 -0.32 -6.21 -0.78
C LYS A 33 0.58 -7.28 -1.41
N VAL A 34 0.72 -7.28 -2.74
CA VAL A 34 1.56 -8.27 -3.45
C VAL A 34 3.05 -8.15 -3.15
N SER A 35 3.49 -7.08 -2.48
CA SER A 35 4.86 -6.96 -1.98
C SER A 35 5.17 -7.93 -0.83
N VAL A 36 4.13 -8.50 -0.20
CA VAL A 36 4.23 -9.41 0.96
C VAL A 36 3.33 -10.65 0.84
N THR A 37 2.48 -10.71 -0.19
CA THR A 37 1.58 -11.86 -0.46
C THR A 37 1.82 -12.39 -1.85
N GLY A 38 1.33 -13.62 -2.12
CA GLY A 38 1.28 -14.20 -3.47
C GLY A 38 -0.08 -14.00 -4.12
N GLN A 39 -0.10 -13.55 -5.38
CA GLN A 39 -1.32 -13.40 -6.18
C GLN A 39 -1.34 -14.34 -7.40
N GLY A 40 -0.16 -14.71 -7.93
CA GLY A 40 -0.01 -15.42 -9.20
C GLY A 40 -0.11 -14.50 -10.43
N GLY A 41 0.61 -14.83 -11.49
CA GLY A 41 0.57 -14.09 -12.76
C GLY A 41 1.16 -12.68 -12.77
N THR A 42 1.65 -12.18 -11.64
CA THR A 42 2.10 -10.78 -11.48
C THR A 42 3.54 -10.64 -10.96
N SER A 43 4.42 -11.62 -11.26
CA SER A 43 5.80 -11.68 -10.71
C SER A 43 6.58 -10.36 -10.84
N GLY A 44 6.56 -9.73 -12.01
CA GLY A 44 7.27 -8.45 -12.21
C GLY A 44 6.65 -7.26 -11.46
N TYR A 45 5.36 -7.31 -11.17
CA TYR A 45 4.69 -6.31 -10.33
C TYR A 45 5.00 -6.55 -8.84
N ALA A 46 4.91 -7.79 -8.39
CA ALA A 46 5.25 -8.18 -7.02
C ALA A 46 6.72 -7.83 -6.70
N ALA A 47 7.65 -8.16 -7.61
CA ALA A 47 9.06 -7.80 -7.47
C ALA A 47 9.26 -6.27 -7.36
N ALA A 48 8.58 -5.48 -8.22
CA ALA A 48 8.67 -4.03 -8.18
C ALA A 48 8.16 -3.47 -6.84
N LYS A 49 7.00 -3.95 -6.36
CA LYS A 49 6.41 -3.47 -5.10
C LYS A 49 7.18 -3.96 -3.88
N GLY A 50 7.78 -5.14 -3.91
CA GLY A 50 8.74 -5.60 -2.91
C GLY A 50 10.00 -4.72 -2.86
N ALA A 51 10.52 -4.34 -4.02
CA ALA A 51 11.64 -3.40 -4.10
C ALA A 51 11.30 -2.00 -3.56
N VAL A 52 10.09 -1.50 -3.77
CA VAL A 52 9.61 -0.24 -3.16
C VAL A 52 9.67 -0.31 -1.63
N ASN A 53 9.24 -1.42 -1.03
CA ASN A 53 9.33 -1.61 0.41
C ASN A 53 10.79 -1.66 0.91
N ALA A 54 11.69 -2.26 0.13
CA ALA A 54 13.12 -2.30 0.45
C ALA A 54 13.74 -0.89 0.37
N LEU A 55 13.49 -0.16 -0.72
CA LEU A 55 13.96 1.22 -0.90
C LEU A 55 13.43 2.16 0.20
N THR A 56 12.21 1.96 0.67
CA THR A 56 11.65 2.75 1.76
C THR A 56 12.49 2.64 3.03
N ARG A 57 12.91 1.43 3.39
CA ARG A 57 13.76 1.22 4.58
C ARG A 57 15.18 1.73 4.36
N GLU A 58 15.75 1.50 3.19
CA GLU A 58 17.08 1.96 2.84
C GLU A 58 17.17 3.49 2.89
N TRP A 59 16.29 4.18 2.18
CA TRP A 59 16.26 5.64 2.16
C TRP A 59 15.88 6.26 3.50
N ALA A 60 15.07 5.58 4.32
CA ALA A 60 14.79 6.04 5.67
C ALA A 60 16.07 6.16 6.52
N VAL A 61 17.03 5.26 6.34
CA VAL A 61 18.33 5.29 7.02
C VAL A 61 19.26 6.28 6.34
N GLU A 62 19.39 6.25 5.01
CA GLU A 62 20.27 7.15 4.25
C GLU A 62 19.94 8.62 4.48
N LEU A 63 18.66 8.98 4.55
CA LEU A 63 18.19 10.36 4.65
C LEU A 63 17.90 10.80 6.10
N ALA A 64 18.07 9.92 7.08
CA ALA A 64 17.79 10.23 8.49
C ALA A 64 18.61 11.41 9.03
N ALA A 65 19.90 11.50 8.67
CA ALA A 65 20.78 12.60 9.08
C ALA A 65 20.31 13.97 8.58
N ALA A 66 19.57 14.00 7.46
CA ALA A 66 18.94 15.19 6.90
C ALA A 66 17.54 15.46 7.47
N SER A 67 17.06 14.65 8.41
CA SER A 67 15.70 14.71 8.96
C SER A 67 14.59 14.54 7.91
N VAL A 68 14.86 13.80 6.84
CA VAL A 68 13.86 13.41 5.83
C VAL A 68 13.23 12.09 6.27
N THR A 69 11.91 12.02 6.26
CA THR A 69 11.19 10.77 6.56
C THR A 69 10.82 10.03 5.28
N VAL A 70 10.88 8.70 5.33
CA VAL A 70 10.52 7.84 4.19
C VAL A 70 9.65 6.70 4.67
N ASN A 71 8.40 6.64 4.18
CA ASN A 71 7.43 5.62 4.57
C ASN A 71 6.71 5.07 3.34
N THR A 72 6.01 3.94 3.53
CA THR A 72 5.20 3.32 2.49
C THR A 72 3.79 3.05 2.99
N VAL A 73 2.80 3.37 2.16
CA VAL A 73 1.41 2.91 2.33
C VAL A 73 1.19 1.71 1.41
N VAL A 74 0.59 0.66 1.96
CA VAL A 74 0.31 -0.62 1.30
C VAL A 74 -1.20 -0.83 1.22
N PRO A 75 -1.85 -0.49 0.10
CA PRO A 75 -3.23 -0.86 -0.16
C PRO A 75 -3.36 -2.32 -0.57
N ALA A 76 -4.54 -2.89 -0.33
CA ALA A 76 -4.96 -4.16 -0.92
C ALA A 76 -5.98 -3.91 -2.04
N GLU A 77 -7.25 -4.16 -1.76
CA GLU A 77 -8.35 -3.99 -2.70
C GLU A 77 -8.91 -2.56 -2.59
N CYS A 78 -8.34 -1.63 -3.36
CA CYS A 78 -8.76 -0.24 -3.39
C CYS A 78 -9.65 0.01 -4.62
N TRP A 79 -10.85 0.59 -4.41
CA TRP A 79 -11.75 0.93 -5.50
C TRP A 79 -11.21 2.11 -6.28
N THR A 80 -10.94 1.89 -7.56
CA THR A 80 -10.41 2.89 -8.49
C THR A 80 -11.06 2.73 -9.87
N PRO A 81 -11.06 3.76 -10.73
CA PRO A 81 -11.56 3.61 -12.10
C PRO A 81 -10.88 2.49 -12.89
N LEU A 82 -9.58 2.26 -12.65
CA LEU A 82 -8.86 1.14 -13.27
C LEU A 82 -9.40 -0.21 -12.81
N TYR A 83 -9.71 -0.33 -11.52
CA TYR A 83 -10.25 -1.56 -10.94
C TYR A 83 -11.68 -1.82 -11.42
N GLU A 84 -12.50 -0.78 -11.46
CA GLU A 84 -13.87 -0.82 -12.00
C GLU A 84 -13.88 -1.26 -13.47
N ASN A 85 -13.03 -0.65 -14.29
CA ASN A 85 -12.90 -1.03 -15.70
C ASN A 85 -12.52 -2.50 -15.87
N TRP A 86 -11.58 -3.00 -15.05
CA TRP A 86 -11.18 -4.41 -15.09
C TRP A 86 -12.32 -5.34 -14.65
N ILE A 87 -13.04 -5.01 -13.59
CA ILE A 87 -14.20 -5.82 -13.13
C ILE A 87 -15.25 -5.88 -14.23
N ASN A 88 -15.51 -4.79 -14.92
CA ASN A 88 -16.50 -4.72 -16.00
C ASN A 88 -16.13 -5.58 -17.23
N THR A 89 -14.90 -6.10 -17.33
CA THR A 89 -14.49 -7.07 -18.37
C THR A 89 -14.73 -8.52 -18.00
N GLN A 90 -15.20 -8.80 -16.79
CA GLN A 90 -15.45 -10.16 -16.32
C GLN A 90 -16.83 -10.66 -16.75
N ASP A 91 -17.02 -11.98 -16.82
CA ASP A 91 -18.28 -12.61 -17.23
C ASP A 91 -19.45 -12.22 -16.31
N ASP A 92 -19.21 -12.16 -14.99
CA ASP A 92 -20.15 -11.65 -13.99
C ASP A 92 -19.47 -10.61 -13.09
N PRO A 93 -19.50 -9.33 -13.48
CA PRO A 93 -18.89 -8.23 -12.72
C PRO A 93 -19.42 -8.14 -11.29
N SER A 94 -20.70 -8.40 -11.08
CA SER A 94 -21.33 -8.29 -9.77
C SER A 94 -20.82 -9.37 -8.81
N ALA A 95 -20.79 -10.62 -9.25
CA ALA A 95 -20.27 -11.73 -8.46
C ALA A 95 -18.77 -11.57 -8.17
N VAL A 96 -17.99 -11.13 -9.15
CA VAL A 96 -16.54 -10.88 -8.98
C VAL A 96 -16.32 -9.75 -7.96
N ARG A 97 -17.03 -8.61 -8.10
CA ARG A 97 -16.94 -7.49 -7.15
C ARG A 97 -17.29 -7.94 -5.73
N LYS A 98 -18.39 -8.64 -5.57
CA LYS A 98 -18.81 -9.17 -4.26
C LYS A 98 -17.79 -10.15 -3.70
N GLY A 99 -17.31 -11.09 -4.52
CA GLY A 99 -16.33 -12.10 -4.10
C GLY A 99 -15.03 -11.47 -3.57
N ILE A 100 -14.56 -10.40 -4.20
CA ILE A 100 -13.37 -9.65 -3.76
C ILE A 100 -13.66 -8.89 -2.45
N ALA A 101 -14.77 -8.17 -2.38
CA ALA A 101 -15.18 -7.43 -1.19
C ALA A 101 -15.32 -8.34 0.03
N ASP A 102 -15.87 -9.54 -0.14
CA ASP A 102 -16.03 -10.54 0.91
C ASP A 102 -14.70 -11.05 1.52
N LEU A 103 -13.57 -10.83 0.82
CA LEU A 103 -12.24 -11.17 1.32
C LEU A 103 -11.64 -10.08 2.22
N VAL A 104 -12.21 -8.89 2.23
CA VAL A 104 -11.75 -7.79 3.10
C VAL A 104 -12.41 -7.94 4.47
N PRO A 105 -11.68 -8.23 5.57
CA PRO A 105 -12.29 -8.49 6.87
C PRO A 105 -13.10 -7.32 7.41
N LEU A 106 -12.56 -6.11 7.32
CA LEU A 106 -13.21 -4.90 7.84
C LEU A 106 -14.28 -4.41 6.87
N GLY A 107 -15.54 -4.57 7.25
CA GLY A 107 -16.68 -4.04 6.54
C GLY A 107 -17.03 -4.76 5.23
N ARG A 108 -16.25 -5.77 4.80
CA ARG A 108 -16.45 -6.53 3.55
C ARG A 108 -16.66 -5.62 2.33
N ARG A 109 -15.81 -4.65 2.21
CA ARG A 109 -15.82 -3.64 1.15
C ARG A 109 -14.42 -3.32 0.67
N PHE A 110 -14.34 -2.70 -0.49
CA PHE A 110 -13.09 -2.11 -0.97
C PHE A 110 -12.67 -0.94 -0.06
N THR A 111 -11.36 -0.76 0.07
CA THR A 111 -10.77 0.48 0.59
C THR A 111 -11.06 1.61 -0.41
N THR A 112 -11.29 2.81 0.07
CA THR A 112 -11.47 3.98 -0.80
C THR A 112 -10.13 4.69 -1.07
N ALA A 113 -10.08 5.50 -2.12
CA ALA A 113 -8.90 6.31 -2.41
C ALA A 113 -8.63 7.35 -1.30
N GLU A 114 -9.69 7.87 -0.69
CA GLU A 114 -9.62 8.82 0.42
C GLU A 114 -8.97 8.20 1.66
N GLU A 115 -9.33 6.96 2.01
CA GLU A 115 -8.71 6.24 3.14
C GLU A 115 -7.21 6.03 2.94
N ILE A 116 -6.77 5.80 1.69
CA ILE A 116 -5.34 5.75 1.36
C ILE A 116 -4.72 7.15 1.47
N ALA A 117 -5.40 8.17 0.94
CA ALA A 117 -4.91 9.54 0.95
C ALA A 117 -4.75 10.09 2.38
N ASP A 118 -5.66 9.77 3.30
CA ASP A 118 -5.57 10.17 4.70
C ASP A 118 -4.29 9.66 5.37
N ALA A 119 -3.92 8.41 5.12
CA ALA A 119 -2.66 7.84 5.61
C ALA A 119 -1.44 8.53 4.97
N VAL A 120 -1.49 8.84 3.68
CA VAL A 120 -0.44 9.57 2.98
C VAL A 120 -0.28 10.98 3.55
N VAL A 121 -1.37 11.71 3.72
CA VAL A 121 -1.36 13.07 4.28
C VAL A 121 -0.81 13.07 5.71
N PHE A 122 -1.20 12.10 6.55
CA PHE A 122 -0.63 11.95 7.89
C PHE A 122 0.89 11.75 7.81
N LEU A 123 1.37 10.82 7.00
CA LEU A 123 2.80 10.49 6.86
C LEU A 123 3.62 11.62 6.23
N ALA A 124 3.01 12.46 5.40
CA ALA A 124 3.65 13.62 4.79
C ALA A 124 3.60 14.87 5.68
N SER A 125 2.90 14.81 6.82
CA SER A 125 2.70 15.96 7.69
C SER A 125 3.68 15.98 8.89
N PRO A 126 3.86 17.12 9.57
CA PRO A 126 4.64 17.21 10.81
C PRO A 126 4.14 16.31 11.95
N ARG A 127 2.88 15.83 11.88
CA ARG A 127 2.30 14.92 12.87
C ARG A 127 2.98 13.55 12.91
N SER A 128 3.70 13.17 11.85
CA SER A 128 4.48 11.94 11.75
C SER A 128 5.99 12.17 11.80
N SER A 129 6.43 13.27 12.38
CA SER A 129 7.83 13.72 12.37
C SER A 129 8.87 12.74 12.92
N HIS A 130 8.45 11.72 13.67
CA HIS A 130 9.32 10.65 14.18
C HIS A 130 8.94 9.27 13.63
N THR A 131 8.23 9.23 12.48
CA THR A 131 7.81 8.02 11.78
C THR A 131 8.59 7.91 10.47
N THR A 132 9.51 6.94 10.39
CA THR A 132 10.29 6.68 9.16
C THR A 132 10.59 5.19 9.03
N GLY A 133 10.81 4.72 7.79
CA GLY A 133 11.07 3.31 7.47
C GLY A 133 9.85 2.38 7.60
N GLN A 134 8.66 2.94 7.82
CA GLN A 134 7.46 2.15 8.10
C GLN A 134 6.75 1.69 6.83
N ILE A 135 6.20 0.47 6.93
CA ILE A 135 5.36 -0.14 5.90
C ILE A 135 3.96 -0.26 6.51
N ILE A 136 3.07 0.66 6.13
CA ILE A 136 1.75 0.80 6.74
C ILE A 136 0.67 0.25 5.83
N PHE A 137 -0.07 -0.73 6.31
CA PHE A 137 -1.17 -1.35 5.58
C PHE A 137 -2.46 -0.55 5.80
N VAL A 138 -3.10 -0.17 4.70
CA VAL A 138 -4.45 0.40 4.67
C VAL A 138 -5.29 -0.53 3.78
N ASP A 139 -5.73 -1.64 4.35
CA ASP A 139 -6.21 -2.79 3.59
C ASP A 139 -7.45 -3.49 4.20
N GLY A 140 -8.03 -2.92 5.27
CA GLY A 140 -9.13 -3.53 5.98
C GLY A 140 -8.80 -4.89 6.62
N GLY A 141 -7.53 -5.16 6.89
CA GLY A 141 -7.05 -6.43 7.46
C GLY A 141 -6.85 -7.54 6.43
N TYR A 142 -6.93 -7.24 5.15
CA TYR A 142 -6.81 -8.23 4.06
C TYR A 142 -5.52 -9.06 4.16
N THR A 143 -4.39 -8.41 4.38
CA THR A 143 -3.07 -9.07 4.43
C THR A 143 -2.94 -10.03 5.60
N HIS A 144 -3.71 -9.85 6.67
CA HIS A 144 -3.68 -10.67 7.88
C HIS A 144 -4.77 -11.76 7.91
N LEU A 145 -5.58 -11.86 6.86
CA LEU A 145 -6.61 -12.89 6.76
C LEU A 145 -5.98 -14.26 6.52
N ASP A 146 -6.01 -15.13 7.54
CA ASP A 146 -5.55 -16.53 7.43
C ASP A 146 -6.61 -17.40 6.69
N ARG A 147 -7.87 -17.33 7.13
CA ARG A 147 -8.98 -18.14 6.57
C ARG A 147 -10.25 -17.33 6.38
N LYS A 148 -10.81 -17.38 5.18
CA LYS A 148 -12.09 -16.72 4.86
C LYS A 148 -13.23 -17.12 5.82
N LEU A 149 -13.30 -18.38 6.23
CA LEU A 149 -14.34 -18.88 7.14
C LEU A 149 -14.26 -18.25 8.54
N SER A 150 -13.06 -17.89 9.00
CA SER A 150 -12.87 -17.27 10.31
C SER A 150 -13.38 -15.83 10.35
N ALA A 151 -13.25 -15.09 9.24
CA ALA A 151 -13.70 -13.71 9.12
C ALA A 151 -15.25 -13.54 9.15
N SER A 152 -16.00 -14.63 9.01
CA SER A 152 -17.49 -14.62 9.03
C SER A 152 -18.09 -14.91 10.42
N LYS A 153 -17.29 -15.26 11.41
CA LYS A 153 -17.77 -15.61 12.76
C LYS A 153 -17.99 -14.35 13.59
N SER A 154 -19.09 -14.33 14.35
CA SER A 154 -19.29 -13.34 15.41
C SER A 154 -18.19 -13.50 16.46
N PHE A 155 -17.68 -12.36 16.90
CA PHE A 155 -16.63 -12.33 17.90
C PHE A 155 -17.23 -12.52 19.31
N HIS A 156 -16.71 -13.49 20.03
CA HIS A 156 -16.99 -13.68 21.45
C HIS A 156 -15.65 -13.78 22.18
N TRP A 157 -15.45 -12.91 23.17
CA TRP A 157 -14.36 -13.11 24.12
C TRP A 157 -14.68 -14.38 24.93
N SER A 158 -13.85 -15.43 24.75
CA SER A 158 -13.82 -16.50 25.75
C SER A 158 -12.98 -15.98 26.91
N GLU A 159 -13.60 -15.94 28.08
CA GLU A 159 -12.89 -15.69 29.35
C GLU A 159 -11.84 -16.77 29.59
#